data_fd3045c33383dadd2e27b56494d3e302
#
_entry.id   fd3045c33383dadd2e27b56494d3e302
#
_cell.length_a   1.000
_cell.length_b   1.000
_cell.length_c   1.000
_cell.angle_alpha   90.00
_cell.angle_beta   90.00
_cell.angle_gamma   90.00
#
_symmetry.space_group_name_H-M   'P 1'
#
loop_
_entity.id
_entity.type
_entity.pdbx_description
1 polymer ?
#
loop_
_entity_poly.entity_id
_entity_poly.type
_entity_poly.pdbx_seq_one_letter_code
_entity_poly.pdbx_strand_id
1 'polypeptide(L)'
;ATNLPADALEATLKQYAADQKAGKDSQFGRPDMPSALDKAPYWAVKVQPAVHYAMGGLKFNEKTQVINKEGKPIEGLFAAGETTGGLHGKNRLGGNSVSETITFGRIAGDEAAKRVLGK
;
A
#
# COMPACT_ATOMS: atom_id res chain seq x y z
N ALA A 1 19.30 -12.25 -21.75
CA ALA A 1 19.21 -11.28 -20.65
C ALA A 1 18.47 -11.83 -19.42
N THR A 2 17.40 -12.59 -19.55
CA THR A 2 16.60 -13.10 -18.41
C THR A 2 16.73 -14.60 -18.40
N ASN A 3 17.50 -15.38 -18.27
CA ASN A 3 17.58 -16.86 -18.23
C ASN A 3 16.24 -17.61 -18.20
N LEU A 4 15.18 -17.00 -18.74
CA LEU A 4 13.86 -17.60 -18.86
C LEU A 4 13.78 -18.48 -20.10
N PRO A 5 13.09 -19.64 -20.07
CA PRO A 5 12.82 -20.44 -21.24
C PRO A 5 12.02 -19.62 -22.27
N ALA A 6 12.59 -19.38 -23.44
CA ALA A 6 12.00 -18.49 -24.43
C ALA A 6 10.62 -18.97 -24.91
N ASP A 7 10.50 -20.26 -25.18
CA ASP A 7 9.25 -20.86 -25.67
C ASP A 7 8.12 -20.75 -24.63
N ALA A 8 8.44 -21.00 -23.35
CA ALA A 8 7.46 -20.87 -22.27
C ALA A 8 7.03 -19.41 -22.06
N LEU A 9 7.96 -18.47 -22.16
CA LEU A 9 7.64 -17.04 -22.08
C LEU A 9 6.74 -16.60 -23.23
N GLU A 10 7.08 -16.99 -24.46
CA GLU A 10 6.28 -16.68 -25.64
C GLU A 10 4.87 -17.26 -25.56
N ALA A 11 4.74 -18.53 -25.13
CA ALA A 11 3.45 -19.17 -24.93
C ALA A 11 2.59 -18.42 -23.88
N THR A 12 3.21 -18.03 -22.76
CA THR A 12 2.53 -17.26 -21.70
C THR A 12 2.05 -15.91 -22.20
N LEU A 13 2.87 -15.17 -22.95
CA LEU A 13 2.48 -13.87 -23.49
C LEU A 13 1.33 -13.99 -24.50
N LYS A 14 1.38 -15.00 -25.39
CA LYS A 14 0.31 -15.28 -26.34
C LYS A 14 -1.01 -15.64 -25.63
N GLN A 15 -0.94 -16.51 -24.63
CA GLN A 15 -2.12 -16.89 -23.84
C GLN A 15 -2.72 -15.69 -23.12
N TYR A 16 -1.88 -14.89 -22.45
CA TYR A 16 -2.35 -13.68 -21.75
C TYR A 16 -3.03 -12.69 -22.71
N ALA A 17 -2.45 -12.46 -23.88
CA ALA A 17 -3.04 -11.58 -24.88
C ALA A 17 -4.40 -12.11 -25.41
N ALA A 18 -4.53 -13.42 -25.60
CA ALA A 18 -5.78 -14.06 -26.00
C ALA A 18 -6.86 -13.92 -24.91
N ASP A 19 -6.50 -14.18 -23.65
CA ASP A 19 -7.38 -14.07 -22.49
C ASP A 19 -7.83 -12.60 -22.26
N GLN A 20 -6.91 -11.66 -22.37
CA GLN A 20 -7.23 -10.23 -22.29
C GLN A 20 -8.24 -9.81 -23.36
N LYS A 21 -8.05 -10.25 -24.61
CA LYS A 21 -8.98 -9.98 -25.69
C LYS A 21 -10.34 -10.64 -25.48
N ALA A 22 -10.36 -11.82 -24.88
CA ALA A 22 -11.59 -12.53 -24.51
C ALA A 22 -12.30 -11.95 -23.26
N GLY A 23 -11.64 -11.05 -22.52
CA GLY A 23 -12.15 -10.48 -21.28
C GLY A 23 -12.21 -11.46 -20.12
N LYS A 24 -11.46 -12.56 -20.18
CA LYS A 24 -11.49 -13.62 -19.17
C LYS A 24 -10.14 -14.34 -19.11
N ASP A 25 -9.51 -14.31 -17.94
CA ASP A 25 -8.34 -15.15 -17.66
C ASP A 25 -8.77 -16.63 -17.53
N SER A 26 -8.29 -17.46 -18.46
CA SER A 26 -8.66 -18.89 -18.54
C SER A 26 -7.90 -19.76 -17.54
N GLN A 27 -6.77 -19.28 -16.97
CA GLN A 27 -5.89 -20.09 -16.14
C GLN A 27 -6.05 -19.79 -14.64
N PHE A 28 -6.12 -18.53 -14.25
CA PHE A 28 -6.07 -18.12 -12.85
C PHE A 28 -7.28 -17.29 -12.41
N GLY A 29 -8.21 -16.99 -13.32
CA GLY A 29 -9.42 -16.23 -13.00
C GLY A 29 -9.14 -14.77 -12.58
N ARG A 30 -8.07 -14.18 -13.08
CA ARG A 30 -7.75 -12.77 -12.81
C ARG A 30 -8.88 -11.86 -13.31
N PRO A 31 -9.49 -11.03 -12.46
CA PRO A 31 -10.68 -10.26 -12.83
C PRO A 31 -10.38 -9.06 -13.72
N ASP A 32 -9.14 -8.56 -13.70
CA ASP A 32 -8.74 -7.34 -14.38
C ASP A 32 -7.45 -7.55 -15.20
N MET A 33 -7.58 -7.35 -16.50
CA MET A 33 -6.49 -7.42 -17.47
C MET A 33 -6.52 -6.16 -18.34
N PRO A 34 -5.95 -5.03 -17.87
CA PRO A 34 -6.15 -3.70 -18.46
C PRO A 34 -5.55 -3.55 -19.87
N SER A 35 -4.52 -4.32 -20.19
CA SER A 35 -3.85 -4.25 -21.50
C SER A 35 -3.23 -5.58 -21.90
N ALA A 36 -3.23 -5.88 -23.18
CA ALA A 36 -2.48 -7.00 -23.75
C ALA A 36 -0.98 -6.72 -23.70
N LEU A 37 -0.18 -7.77 -23.48
CA LEU A 37 1.28 -7.74 -23.59
C LEU A 37 1.69 -8.27 -24.98
N ASP A 38 1.24 -7.59 -26.04
CA ASP A 38 1.34 -8.06 -27.43
C ASP A 38 2.28 -7.22 -28.31
N LYS A 39 2.89 -6.17 -27.75
CA LYS A 39 3.76 -5.24 -28.48
C LYS A 39 5.11 -5.07 -27.81
N ALA A 40 6.18 -5.24 -28.58
CA ALA A 40 7.53 -4.89 -28.16
C ALA A 40 7.73 -3.34 -28.14
N PRO A 41 8.74 -2.81 -27.38
CA PRO A 41 9.68 -3.56 -26.55
C PRO A 41 9.09 -4.04 -25.22
N TYR A 42 9.57 -5.19 -24.73
CA TYR A 42 9.22 -5.72 -23.43
C TYR A 42 10.24 -5.34 -22.37
N TRP A 43 9.79 -5.11 -21.18
CA TRP A 43 10.64 -4.80 -20.01
C TRP A 43 10.47 -5.91 -18.98
N ALA A 44 11.59 -6.46 -18.52
CA ALA A 44 11.61 -7.48 -17.49
C ALA A 44 12.31 -6.96 -16.24
N VAL A 45 11.65 -7.08 -15.10
CA VAL A 45 12.18 -6.71 -13.78
C VAL A 45 12.11 -7.93 -12.87
N LYS A 46 13.24 -8.29 -12.28
CA LYS A 46 13.26 -9.35 -11.25
C LYS A 46 12.63 -8.82 -9.97
N VAL A 47 11.58 -9.48 -9.51
CA VAL A 47 10.84 -9.10 -8.30
C VAL A 47 10.78 -10.26 -7.32
N GLN A 48 10.55 -9.94 -6.07
CA GLN A 48 10.26 -10.89 -5.01
C GLN A 48 9.17 -10.34 -4.09
N PRO A 49 8.37 -11.21 -3.44
CA PRO A 49 7.43 -10.77 -2.41
C PRO A 49 8.16 -10.09 -1.26
N ALA A 50 7.62 -8.98 -0.79
CA ALA A 50 8.12 -8.27 0.38
C ALA A 50 6.97 -7.58 1.10
N VAL A 51 7.08 -7.45 2.42
CA VAL A 51 6.18 -6.58 3.18
C VAL A 51 6.59 -5.14 2.92
N HIS A 52 5.67 -4.36 2.38
CA HIS A 52 5.92 -2.97 2.01
C HIS A 52 5.35 -1.98 3.02
N TYR A 53 4.19 -2.29 3.60
CA TYR A 53 3.47 -1.40 4.51
C TYR A 53 2.52 -2.20 5.41
N ALA A 54 2.48 -1.87 6.71
CA ALA A 54 1.49 -2.42 7.64
C ALA A 54 0.23 -1.55 7.67
N MET A 55 -0.95 -2.17 7.47
CA MET A 55 -2.24 -1.45 7.51
C MET A 55 -2.79 -1.33 8.93
N GLY A 56 -2.32 -2.18 9.84
CA GLY A 56 -2.67 -2.17 11.26
C GLY A 56 -1.67 -1.36 12.08
N GLY A 57 -2.07 -0.98 13.29
CA GLY A 57 -1.22 -0.22 14.19
C GLY A 57 -1.98 0.38 15.35
N LEU A 58 -1.38 1.36 15.99
CA LEU A 58 -1.98 2.09 17.10
C LEU A 58 -3.21 2.86 16.64
N LYS A 59 -4.32 2.71 17.35
CA LYS A 59 -5.52 3.54 17.13
C LYS A 59 -5.26 4.93 17.68
N PHE A 60 -5.62 5.95 16.93
CA PHE A 60 -5.42 7.35 17.31
C PHE A 60 -6.65 8.20 16.91
N ASN A 61 -6.74 9.40 17.46
CA ASN A 61 -7.79 10.38 17.15
C ASN A 61 -7.26 11.49 16.21
N GLU A 62 -8.11 12.47 15.88
CA GLU A 62 -7.76 13.60 15.00
C GLU A 62 -6.63 14.49 15.56
N LYS A 63 -6.35 14.42 16.86
CA LYS A 63 -5.20 15.07 17.52
C LYS A 63 -3.97 14.17 17.63
N THR A 64 -3.98 13.03 16.92
CA THR A 64 -2.91 12.03 16.95
C THR A 64 -2.62 11.39 18.30
N GLN A 65 -3.51 11.57 19.29
CA GLN A 65 -3.40 10.93 20.59
C GLN A 65 -3.73 9.43 20.43
N VAL A 66 -2.90 8.57 20.99
CA VAL A 66 -3.13 7.12 20.99
C VAL A 66 -4.33 6.78 21.89
N ILE A 67 -5.20 5.94 21.38
CA ILE A 67 -6.43 5.52 22.07
C ILE A 67 -6.20 4.16 22.73
N ASN A 68 -6.52 4.05 24.02
CA ASN A 68 -6.44 2.80 24.77
C ASN A 68 -7.60 1.84 24.45
N LYS A 69 -7.63 0.67 25.10
CA LYS A 69 -8.65 -0.37 24.89
C LYS A 69 -10.06 0.08 25.33
N GLU A 70 -10.14 1.02 26.25
CA GLU A 70 -11.39 1.60 26.75
C GLU A 70 -11.91 2.75 25.88
N GLY A 71 -11.22 3.05 24.76
CA GLY A 71 -11.59 4.12 23.84
C GLY A 71 -11.19 5.52 24.29
N LYS A 72 -10.31 5.64 25.29
CA LYS A 72 -9.85 6.92 25.84
C LYS A 72 -8.44 7.26 25.35
N PRO A 73 -8.13 8.55 25.13
CA PRO A 73 -6.76 8.98 24.81
C PRO A 73 -5.81 8.64 25.97
N ILE A 74 -4.63 8.14 25.60
CA ILE A 74 -3.52 7.97 26.54
C ILE A 74 -2.80 9.32 26.64
N GLU A 75 -2.77 9.86 27.85
CA GLU A 75 -2.22 11.18 28.10
C GLU A 75 -0.72 11.24 27.77
N GLY A 76 -0.33 12.23 26.95
CA GLY A 76 1.06 12.45 26.55
C GLY A 76 1.60 11.49 25.50
N LEU A 77 0.78 10.57 24.97
CA LEU A 77 1.19 9.63 23.93
C LEU A 77 0.56 10.01 22.57
N PHE A 78 1.40 10.32 21.61
CA PHE A 78 1.03 10.66 20.23
C PHE A 78 1.64 9.66 19.27
N ALA A 79 0.98 9.40 18.15
CA ALA A 79 1.48 8.51 17.10
C ALA A 79 1.08 9.03 15.72
N ALA A 80 1.98 8.85 14.73
CA ALA A 80 1.76 9.18 13.34
C ALA A 80 2.55 8.26 12.42
N GLY A 81 2.15 8.15 11.16
CA GLY A 81 2.80 7.32 10.14
C GLY A 81 2.47 5.84 10.25
N GLU A 82 3.28 4.98 9.68
CA GLU A 82 3.01 3.54 9.53
C GLU A 82 2.73 2.80 10.85
N THR A 83 3.20 3.32 11.97
CA THR A 83 2.91 2.75 13.31
C THR A 83 1.44 2.86 13.71
N THR A 84 0.67 3.70 13.00
CA THR A 84 -0.77 3.90 13.26
C THR A 84 -1.63 3.01 12.37
N GLY A 85 -2.84 2.69 12.81
CA GLY A 85 -3.78 1.85 12.09
C GLY A 85 -5.14 2.51 11.92
N GLY A 86 -5.89 2.03 10.92
CA GLY A 86 -7.26 2.43 10.66
C GLY A 86 -7.45 3.53 9.62
N LEU A 87 -6.41 4.30 9.30
CA LEU A 87 -6.51 5.40 8.33
C LEU A 87 -6.75 4.90 6.90
N HIS A 88 -6.03 3.86 6.48
CA HIS A 88 -6.07 3.33 5.12
C HIS A 88 -7.03 2.15 4.93
N GLY A 89 -7.80 1.79 5.95
CA GLY A 89 -8.69 0.63 5.90
C GLY A 89 -7.92 -0.69 5.69
N LYS A 90 -8.38 -1.51 4.75
CA LYS A 90 -7.77 -2.82 4.48
C LYS A 90 -6.56 -2.76 3.55
N ASN A 91 -6.43 -1.71 2.77
CA ASN A 91 -5.34 -1.55 1.81
C ASN A 91 -5.10 -0.07 1.48
N ARG A 92 -3.84 0.31 1.40
CA ARG A 92 -3.43 1.69 1.11
C ARG A 92 -3.14 1.87 -0.38
N LEU A 93 -3.67 2.94 -0.98
CA LEU A 93 -3.25 3.37 -2.30
C LEU A 93 -1.79 3.83 -2.30
N GLY A 94 -1.05 3.48 -3.36
CA GLY A 94 0.34 3.88 -3.53
C GLY A 94 0.53 5.39 -3.40
N GLY A 95 1.59 5.81 -2.70
CA GLY A 95 1.90 7.23 -2.45
C GLY A 95 1.23 7.85 -1.22
N ASN A 96 0.06 7.39 -0.80
CA ASN A 96 -0.69 8.03 0.29
C ASN A 96 0.02 8.02 1.66
N SER A 97 0.98 7.10 1.89
CA SER A 97 1.79 7.12 3.12
C SER A 97 2.62 8.39 3.27
N VAL A 98 3.07 8.99 2.17
CA VAL A 98 3.86 10.23 2.23
C VAL A 98 2.98 11.38 2.75
N SER A 99 1.78 11.53 2.18
CA SER A 99 0.82 12.55 2.64
C SER A 99 0.40 12.34 4.08
N GLU A 100 0.13 11.08 4.47
CA GLU A 100 -0.18 10.69 5.85
C GLU A 100 0.94 11.09 6.81
N THR A 101 2.17 10.66 6.55
CA THR A 101 3.32 10.88 7.43
C THR A 101 3.57 12.38 7.66
N ILE A 102 3.49 13.19 6.61
CA ILE A 102 3.69 14.63 6.70
C ILE A 102 2.54 15.29 7.48
N THR A 103 1.29 14.95 7.15
CA THR A 103 0.11 15.58 7.76
C THR A 103 0.00 15.24 9.24
N PHE A 104 -0.02 13.95 9.56
CA PHE A 104 -0.21 13.52 10.96
C PHE A 104 1.05 13.70 11.79
N GLY A 105 2.24 13.62 11.20
CA GLY A 105 3.49 13.97 11.89
C GLY A 105 3.51 15.43 12.34
N ARG A 106 3.03 16.35 11.50
CA ARG A 106 2.89 17.76 11.86
C ARG A 106 1.87 17.96 13.00
N ILE A 107 0.68 17.35 12.89
CA ILE A 107 -0.33 17.44 13.95
C ILE A 107 0.20 16.89 15.27
N ALA A 108 0.89 15.74 15.24
CA ALA A 108 1.48 15.14 16.44
C ALA A 108 2.51 16.08 17.09
N GLY A 109 3.35 16.72 16.30
CA GLY A 109 4.31 17.69 16.78
C GLY A 109 3.65 18.92 17.41
N ASP A 110 2.65 19.49 16.75
CA ASP A 110 1.90 20.65 17.21
C ASP A 110 1.16 20.35 18.53
N GLU A 111 0.49 19.21 18.63
CA GLU A 111 -0.26 18.80 19.84
C GLU A 111 0.68 18.46 21.01
N ALA A 112 1.82 17.81 20.73
CA ALA A 112 2.84 17.58 21.75
C ALA A 112 3.45 18.90 22.27
N ALA A 113 3.74 19.84 21.39
CA ALA A 113 4.25 21.16 21.75
C ALA A 113 3.24 21.96 22.61
N LYS A 114 1.97 22.00 22.20
CA LYS A 114 0.89 22.63 22.97
C LYS A 114 0.82 22.07 24.40
N ARG A 115 0.90 20.75 24.53
CA ARG A 115 0.89 20.08 25.84
C ARG A 115 2.05 20.53 26.73
N VAL A 116 3.26 20.59 26.19
CA VAL A 116 4.46 20.97 26.96
C VAL A 116 4.43 22.46 27.33
N LEU A 117 3.94 23.31 26.43
CA LEU A 117 3.90 24.75 26.61
C LEU A 117 2.65 25.24 27.36
N GLY A 118 1.70 24.36 27.70
CA GLY A 118 0.47 24.70 28.41
C GLY A 118 -0.49 25.58 27.57
N LYS A 119 -0.50 25.40 26.25
CA LYS A 119 -1.31 26.19 25.30
C LYS A 119 -2.48 25.38 24.74
#